data_ee3286d63f181928850dc39e4f500490
#
_entry.id   ee3286d63f181928850dc39e4f500490
#
_cell.length_a   1.000
_cell.length_b   1.000
_cell.length_c   1.000
_cell.angle_alpha   90.00
_cell.angle_beta   90.00
_cell.angle_gamma   90.00
#
_symmetry.space_group_name_H-M   'P 1'
#
loop_
_entity.id
_entity.type
_entity.pdbx_description
1 polymer ?
#
loop_
_entity_poly.entity_id
_entity_poly.type
_entity_poly.pdbx_seq_one_letter_code
_entity_poly.pdbx_strand_id
1 'polypeptide(L)'
;MSSPLFQVVDLHARPATDDLDTVVPADILKGLNITVNAGEVHAIMGPNGCGKSTLASCLLNSSEYEVTSGQIFLHGDDITDWPTDVRAKAGLFLGFQYPQEIPGVSVIQFLRQALSARKGIDLSVLELRLATMDWMKRLGMDSSF
;
A
#
# COMPACT_ATOMS: atom_id res chain seq x y z
N MET A 1 -21.61 -14.17 -10.17
CA MET A 1 -20.15 -14.14 -10.20
C MET A 1 -19.73 -13.12 -9.17
N SER A 2 -18.89 -13.46 -8.20
CA SER A 2 -18.39 -12.49 -7.22
C SER A 2 -17.47 -11.49 -7.91
N SER A 3 -17.61 -10.21 -7.62
CA SER A 3 -16.70 -9.18 -8.11
C SER A 3 -15.28 -9.46 -7.61
N PRO A 4 -14.24 -9.15 -8.40
CA PRO A 4 -12.85 -9.27 -7.94
C PRO A 4 -12.63 -8.47 -6.65
N LEU A 5 -11.73 -8.96 -5.79
CA LEU A 5 -11.30 -8.23 -4.59
C LEU A 5 -10.55 -6.95 -4.97
N PHE A 6 -9.67 -7.08 -5.96
CA PHE A 6 -8.80 -6.01 -6.42
C PHE A 6 -8.60 -6.11 -7.93
N GLN A 7 -8.64 -4.98 -8.63
CA GLN A 7 -8.43 -4.95 -10.07
C GLN A 7 -7.68 -3.69 -10.49
N VAL A 8 -6.79 -3.85 -11.44
CA VAL A 8 -6.11 -2.78 -12.16
C VAL A 8 -6.45 -2.93 -13.62
N VAL A 9 -6.88 -1.85 -14.26
CA VAL A 9 -7.33 -1.84 -15.66
C VAL A 9 -6.56 -0.79 -16.43
N ASP A 10 -5.81 -1.23 -17.44
CA ASP A 10 -5.07 -0.39 -18.40
C ASP A 10 -4.25 0.72 -17.72
N LEU A 11 -3.55 0.37 -16.62
CA LEU A 11 -2.84 1.35 -15.79
C LEU A 11 -1.57 1.84 -16.47
N HIS A 12 -1.47 3.15 -16.66
CA HIS A 12 -0.29 3.87 -17.11
C HIS A 12 0.22 4.77 -15.99
N ALA A 13 1.53 4.83 -15.80
CA ALA A 13 2.13 5.68 -14.78
C ALA A 13 3.57 6.07 -15.14
N ARG A 14 3.96 7.25 -14.72
CA ARG A 14 5.30 7.83 -14.88
C ARG A 14 5.81 8.43 -13.57
N PRO A 15 7.12 8.76 -13.47
CA PRO A 15 7.62 9.55 -12.35
C PRO A 15 6.91 10.91 -12.29
N ALA A 16 6.51 11.34 -11.10
CA ALA A 16 6.00 12.69 -10.90
C ALA A 16 7.11 13.72 -11.14
N THR A 17 6.76 14.85 -11.73
CA THR A 17 7.69 15.97 -11.96
C THR A 17 7.11 17.24 -11.37
N ASP A 18 7.88 17.90 -10.51
CA ASP A 18 7.48 19.17 -9.89
C ASP A 18 7.78 20.38 -10.79
N ASP A 19 8.65 20.22 -11.80
CA ASP A 19 9.12 21.29 -12.69
C ASP A 19 8.33 21.34 -14.01
N LEU A 20 7.65 22.46 -14.23
CA LEU A 20 6.91 22.75 -15.47
C LEU A 20 7.83 22.89 -16.71
N ASP A 21 9.13 23.08 -16.52
CA ASP A 21 10.13 23.30 -17.58
C ASP A 21 10.92 22.03 -17.94
N THR A 22 10.66 20.88 -17.29
CA THR A 22 11.35 19.63 -17.57
C THR A 22 10.62 18.79 -18.63
N VAL A 23 11.40 18.02 -19.39
CA VAL A 23 10.84 17.03 -20.32
C VAL A 23 9.99 16.02 -19.54
N VAL A 24 8.71 15.93 -19.93
CA VAL A 24 7.77 14.97 -19.32
C VAL A 24 8.33 13.56 -19.44
N PRO A 25 8.54 12.83 -18.34
CA PRO A 25 9.07 11.46 -18.37
C PRO A 25 8.13 10.52 -19.10
N ALA A 26 8.72 9.53 -19.77
CA ALA A 26 7.93 8.47 -20.38
C ALA A 26 7.27 7.56 -19.31
N ASP A 27 6.12 7.00 -19.66
CA ASP A 27 5.43 6.04 -18.81
C ASP A 27 6.31 4.79 -18.56
N ILE A 28 6.44 4.44 -17.28
CA ILE A 28 7.04 3.19 -16.81
C ILE A 28 6.01 2.06 -16.90
N LEU A 29 4.80 2.30 -16.41
CA LEU A 29 3.67 1.39 -16.60
C LEU A 29 2.96 1.76 -17.90
N LYS A 30 2.68 0.75 -18.72
CA LYS A 30 2.17 0.93 -20.09
C LYS A 30 1.00 0.00 -20.36
N GLY A 31 -0.15 0.27 -19.72
CA GLY A 31 -1.36 -0.51 -19.90
C GLY A 31 -1.40 -1.80 -19.09
N LEU A 32 -1.00 -1.73 -17.81
CA LEU A 32 -0.98 -2.89 -16.92
C LEU A 32 -2.40 -3.31 -16.53
N ASN A 33 -2.66 -4.63 -16.62
CA ASN A 33 -3.92 -5.23 -16.19
C ASN A 33 -3.66 -6.33 -15.17
N ILE A 34 -4.33 -6.27 -14.02
CA ILE A 34 -4.26 -7.28 -12.95
C ILE A 34 -5.66 -7.48 -12.38
N THR A 35 -6.03 -8.73 -12.14
CA THR A 35 -7.26 -9.07 -11.42
C THR A 35 -6.93 -10.07 -10.34
N VAL A 36 -7.30 -9.76 -9.08
CA VAL A 36 -7.05 -10.60 -7.90
C VAL A 36 -8.38 -10.87 -7.21
N ASN A 37 -8.70 -12.14 -7.02
CA ASN A 37 -9.89 -12.55 -6.26
C ASN A 37 -9.55 -12.75 -4.78
N ALA A 38 -10.59 -12.78 -3.94
CA ALA A 38 -10.39 -13.04 -2.52
C ALA A 38 -9.71 -14.41 -2.29
N GLY A 39 -8.68 -14.42 -1.43
CA GLY A 39 -7.91 -15.62 -1.11
C GLY A 39 -6.82 -15.99 -2.11
N GLU A 40 -6.64 -15.26 -3.21
CA GLU A 40 -5.56 -15.49 -4.15
C GLU A 40 -4.26 -14.81 -3.72
N VAL A 41 -3.14 -15.43 -4.12
CA VAL A 41 -1.79 -14.87 -3.99
C VAL A 41 -1.20 -14.70 -5.38
N HIS A 42 -0.86 -13.48 -5.74
CA HIS A 42 -0.25 -13.15 -7.03
C HIS A 42 1.21 -12.74 -6.84
N ALA A 43 2.12 -13.38 -7.58
CA ALA A 43 3.53 -13.03 -7.62
C ALA A 43 3.85 -12.24 -8.89
N ILE A 44 4.33 -11.01 -8.72
CA ILE A 44 4.75 -10.15 -9.84
C ILE A 44 6.27 -10.28 -9.99
N MET A 45 6.71 -10.82 -11.11
CA MET A 45 8.11 -11.07 -11.42
C MET A 45 8.56 -10.33 -12.68
N GLY A 46 9.84 -10.06 -12.78
CA GLY A 46 10.44 -9.40 -13.94
C GLY A 46 11.82 -8.82 -13.60
N PRO A 47 12.59 -8.39 -14.62
CA PRO A 47 13.92 -7.79 -14.44
C PRO A 47 13.86 -6.50 -13.63
N ASN A 48 15.04 -6.02 -13.18
CA ASN A 48 15.13 -4.71 -12.54
C ASN A 48 14.73 -3.60 -13.52
N GLY A 49 14.00 -2.61 -13.03
CA GLY A 49 13.51 -1.48 -13.84
C GLY A 49 12.21 -1.75 -14.63
N CYS A 50 11.61 -2.96 -14.56
CA CYS A 50 10.36 -3.23 -15.30
C CYS A 50 9.08 -2.67 -14.66
N GLY A 51 9.17 -1.88 -13.58
CA GLY A 51 8.02 -1.18 -13.00
C GLY A 51 7.35 -1.85 -11.79
N LYS A 52 7.91 -2.94 -11.20
CA LYS A 52 7.31 -3.62 -10.03
C LYS A 52 7.11 -2.69 -8.84
N SER A 53 8.14 -1.94 -8.47
CA SER A 53 8.09 -0.96 -7.37
C SER A 53 7.21 0.23 -7.74
N THR A 54 7.24 0.67 -9.00
CA THR A 54 6.36 1.72 -9.51
C THR A 54 4.90 1.34 -9.34
N LEU A 55 4.52 0.10 -9.68
CA LEU A 55 3.17 -0.39 -9.46
C LEU A 55 2.79 -0.30 -7.97
N ALA A 56 3.64 -0.82 -7.07
CA ALA A 56 3.37 -0.77 -5.63
C ALA A 56 3.16 0.66 -5.12
N SER A 57 3.98 1.61 -5.57
CA SER A 57 3.85 3.04 -5.24
C SER A 57 2.57 3.65 -5.80
N CYS A 58 2.20 3.34 -7.06
CA CYS A 58 0.94 3.80 -7.66
C CYS A 58 -0.28 3.24 -6.92
N LEU A 59 -0.23 1.97 -6.47
CA LEU A 59 -1.32 1.36 -5.70
C LEU A 59 -1.55 2.05 -4.35
N LEU A 60 -0.55 2.68 -3.77
CA LEU A 60 -0.67 3.50 -2.57
C LEU A 60 -0.89 4.99 -2.84
N ASN A 61 -0.91 5.41 -4.10
CA ASN A 61 -0.96 6.81 -4.48
C ASN A 61 0.21 7.63 -3.88
N SER A 62 1.44 7.09 -4.03
CA SER A 62 2.66 7.77 -3.62
C SER A 62 2.91 8.99 -4.52
N SER A 63 3.33 10.11 -3.93
CA SER A 63 3.66 11.34 -4.65
C SER A 63 4.87 11.23 -5.59
N GLU A 64 5.62 10.12 -5.53
CA GLU A 64 6.77 9.87 -6.42
C GLU A 64 6.35 9.55 -7.87
N TYR A 65 5.10 9.10 -8.05
CA TYR A 65 4.58 8.68 -9.35
C TYR A 65 3.20 9.28 -9.61
N GLU A 66 2.92 9.52 -10.88
CA GLU A 66 1.66 10.01 -11.39
C GLU A 66 0.99 8.92 -12.24
N VAL A 67 -0.26 8.60 -11.93
CA VAL A 67 -1.10 7.75 -12.80
C VAL A 67 -1.60 8.62 -13.94
N THR A 68 -1.20 8.28 -15.17
CA THR A 68 -1.53 9.06 -16.37
C THR A 68 -2.82 8.59 -17.05
N SER A 69 -3.15 7.31 -16.92
CA SER A 69 -4.43 6.73 -17.34
C SER A 69 -4.67 5.37 -16.73
N GLY A 70 -5.89 4.83 -16.91
CA GLY A 70 -6.33 3.55 -16.34
C GLY A 70 -7.03 3.74 -15.00
N GLN A 71 -7.40 2.62 -14.39
CA GLN A 71 -8.23 2.61 -13.18
C GLN A 71 -7.77 1.52 -12.21
N ILE A 72 -7.97 1.80 -10.92
CA ILE A 72 -7.68 0.86 -9.82
C ILE A 72 -8.96 0.67 -9.02
N PHE A 73 -9.38 -0.58 -8.84
CA PHE A 73 -10.59 -0.95 -8.12
C PHE A 73 -10.28 -1.78 -6.88
N LEU A 74 -10.97 -1.51 -5.79
CA LEU A 74 -10.95 -2.31 -4.56
C LEU A 74 -12.39 -2.62 -4.16
N HIS A 75 -12.74 -3.90 -4.01
CA HIS A 75 -14.10 -4.36 -3.73
C HIS A 75 -15.17 -3.85 -4.72
N GLY A 76 -14.77 -3.45 -5.93
CA GLY A 76 -15.63 -2.87 -6.95
C GLY A 76 -15.70 -1.33 -6.94
N ASP A 77 -15.18 -0.68 -5.92
CA ASP A 77 -15.07 0.78 -5.84
C ASP A 77 -13.84 1.27 -6.60
N ASP A 78 -13.99 2.31 -7.42
CA ASP A 78 -12.87 2.98 -8.07
C ASP A 78 -12.09 3.81 -7.03
N ILE A 79 -10.85 3.41 -6.81
CA ILE A 79 -9.96 4.04 -5.82
C ILE A 79 -8.83 4.85 -6.47
N THR A 80 -8.89 5.07 -7.79
CA THR A 80 -7.81 5.68 -8.57
C THR A 80 -7.36 7.02 -8.01
N ASP A 81 -8.31 7.87 -7.59
CA ASP A 81 -8.01 9.18 -7.02
C ASP A 81 -8.02 9.23 -5.49
N TRP A 82 -8.20 8.08 -4.83
CA TRP A 82 -8.24 8.07 -3.36
C TRP A 82 -6.88 8.40 -2.75
N PRO A 83 -6.85 9.28 -1.72
CA PRO A 83 -5.62 9.56 -0.96
C PRO A 83 -5.08 8.29 -0.28
N THR A 84 -3.78 8.27 -0.02
CA THR A 84 -3.06 7.14 0.60
C THR A 84 -3.70 6.68 1.93
N ASP A 85 -4.10 7.63 2.78
CA ASP A 85 -4.72 7.30 4.08
C ASP A 85 -6.10 6.64 3.93
N VAL A 86 -6.88 7.03 2.92
CA VAL A 86 -8.18 6.42 2.63
C VAL A 86 -7.99 4.99 2.10
N ARG A 87 -7.03 4.77 1.17
CA ARG A 87 -6.68 3.44 0.68
C ARG A 87 -6.22 2.53 1.81
N ALA A 88 -5.39 3.05 2.73
CA ALA A 88 -4.91 2.30 3.89
C ALA A 88 -6.07 1.93 4.85
N LYS A 89 -7.03 2.82 5.09
CA LYS A 89 -8.24 2.55 5.88
C LYS A 89 -9.13 1.51 5.21
N ALA A 90 -9.22 1.50 3.89
CA ALA A 90 -9.94 0.50 3.11
C ALA A 90 -9.28 -0.89 3.12
N GLY A 91 -8.00 -0.98 3.57
CA GLY A 91 -7.30 -2.24 3.79
C GLY A 91 -6.11 -2.50 2.89
N LEU A 92 -5.73 -1.56 2.04
CA LEU A 92 -4.47 -1.68 1.30
C LEU A 92 -3.28 -1.49 2.23
N PHE A 93 -2.31 -2.40 2.13
CA PHE A 93 -1.09 -2.35 2.92
C PHE A 93 0.12 -2.70 2.04
N LEU A 94 1.21 -1.95 2.20
CA LEU A 94 2.48 -2.23 1.55
C LEU A 94 3.56 -2.54 2.59
N GLY A 95 4.18 -3.70 2.49
CA GLY A 95 5.41 -4.01 3.21
C GLY A 95 6.60 -3.39 2.48
N PHE A 96 7.23 -2.38 3.08
CA PHE A 96 8.40 -1.72 2.49
C PHE A 96 9.61 -2.66 2.48
N GLN A 97 10.40 -2.62 1.41
CA GLN A 97 11.63 -3.39 1.30
C GLN A 97 12.68 -2.95 2.34
N TYR A 98 12.71 -1.66 2.64
CA TYR A 98 13.55 -1.05 3.66
C TYR A 98 12.66 -0.23 4.61
N PRO A 99 12.12 -0.87 5.68
CA PRO A 99 11.34 -0.15 6.67
C PRO A 99 12.23 0.88 7.37
N GLN A 100 11.71 2.11 7.51
CA GLN A 100 12.44 3.18 8.19
C GLN A 100 11.89 3.36 9.60
N GLU A 101 12.80 3.59 10.53
CA GLU A 101 12.49 3.96 11.89
C GLU A 101 11.91 5.38 11.95
N ILE A 102 10.89 5.58 12.77
CA ILE A 102 10.34 6.90 13.06
C ILE A 102 10.90 7.34 14.43
N PRO A 103 11.88 8.24 14.48
CA PRO A 103 12.53 8.64 15.74
C PRO A 103 11.51 9.16 16.75
N GLY A 104 11.59 8.67 18.00
CA GLY A 104 10.74 9.09 19.10
C GLY A 104 9.33 8.47 19.13
N VAL A 105 8.99 7.59 18.18
CA VAL A 105 7.70 6.89 18.15
C VAL A 105 7.91 5.43 18.52
N SER A 106 7.29 4.98 19.63
CA SER A 106 7.34 3.56 19.99
C SER A 106 6.46 2.71 19.08
N VAL A 107 6.84 1.43 18.89
CA VAL A 107 6.06 0.48 18.08
C VAL A 107 4.60 0.41 18.54
N ILE A 108 4.36 0.40 19.84
CA ILE A 108 2.99 0.35 20.40
C ILE A 108 2.19 1.62 20.05
N GLN A 109 2.81 2.79 20.11
CA GLN A 109 2.15 4.04 19.73
C GLN A 109 1.83 4.07 18.24
N PHE A 110 2.78 3.64 17.39
CA PHE A 110 2.58 3.54 15.96
C PHE A 110 1.42 2.58 15.61
N LEU A 111 1.43 1.37 16.16
CA LEU A 111 0.37 0.39 15.93
C LEU A 111 -0.99 0.86 16.45
N ARG A 112 -1.02 1.57 17.60
CA ARG A 112 -2.24 2.15 18.15
C ARG A 112 -2.86 3.15 17.17
N GLN A 113 -2.07 4.09 16.67
CA GLN A 113 -2.53 5.09 15.72
C GLN A 113 -3.05 4.46 14.43
N ALA A 114 -2.29 3.51 13.85
CA ALA A 114 -2.68 2.81 12.63
C ALA A 114 -3.99 2.03 12.78
N LEU A 115 -4.13 1.26 13.86
CA LEU A 115 -5.33 0.47 14.12
C LEU A 115 -6.53 1.34 14.50
N SER A 116 -6.34 2.39 15.30
CA SER A 116 -7.41 3.34 15.65
C SER A 116 -7.92 4.07 14.43
N ALA A 117 -7.04 4.52 13.54
CA ALA A 117 -7.41 5.15 12.28
C ALA A 117 -8.22 4.21 11.36
N ARG A 118 -7.88 2.92 11.32
CA ARG A 118 -8.58 1.91 10.51
C ARG A 118 -9.93 1.51 11.11
N LYS A 119 -10.02 1.37 12.43
CA LYS A 119 -11.24 0.91 13.13
C LYS A 119 -12.19 2.05 13.48
N GLY A 120 -11.74 3.31 13.44
CA GLY A 120 -12.52 4.48 13.85
C GLY A 120 -12.78 4.56 15.37
N ILE A 121 -12.02 3.79 16.18
CA ILE A 121 -12.15 3.72 17.63
C ILE A 121 -10.80 3.86 18.31
N ASP A 122 -10.77 4.44 19.51
CA ASP A 122 -9.55 4.48 20.31
C ASP A 122 -9.32 3.13 21.01
N LEU A 123 -8.15 2.53 20.79
CA LEU A 123 -7.81 1.21 21.32
C LEU A 123 -7.08 1.32 22.66
N SER A 124 -7.41 0.43 23.58
CA SER A 124 -6.70 0.27 24.84
C SER A 124 -5.24 -0.14 24.59
N VAL A 125 -4.30 0.61 25.21
CA VAL A 125 -2.86 0.31 25.12
C VAL A 125 -2.55 -1.09 25.64
N LEU A 126 -3.25 -1.53 26.69
CA LEU A 126 -3.04 -2.85 27.30
C LEU A 126 -3.47 -3.99 26.34
N GLU A 127 -4.65 -3.87 25.75
CA GLU A 127 -5.16 -4.87 24.78
C GLU A 127 -4.25 -4.95 23.56
N LEU A 128 -3.82 -3.80 23.04
CA LEU A 128 -2.91 -3.75 21.92
C LEU A 128 -1.56 -4.38 22.26
N ARG A 129 -1.02 -4.11 23.44
CA ARG A 129 0.25 -4.70 23.88
C ARG A 129 0.18 -6.22 23.96
N LEU A 130 -0.89 -6.75 24.54
CA LEU A 130 -1.12 -8.22 24.64
C LEU A 130 -1.24 -8.85 23.24
N ALA A 131 -2.00 -8.24 22.34
CA ALA A 131 -2.13 -8.71 20.97
C ALA A 131 -0.79 -8.65 20.20
N THR A 132 -0.01 -7.59 20.39
CA THR A 132 1.33 -7.45 19.77
C THR A 132 2.27 -8.54 20.27
N MET A 133 2.30 -8.83 21.58
CA MET A 133 3.13 -9.90 22.12
C MET A 133 2.74 -11.29 21.59
N ASP A 134 1.45 -11.57 21.40
CA ASP A 134 1.01 -12.82 20.78
C ASP A 134 1.49 -12.93 19.33
N TRP A 135 1.39 -11.87 18.54
CA TRP A 135 1.90 -11.84 17.18
C TRP A 135 3.43 -11.98 17.11
N MET A 136 4.16 -11.31 17.97
CA MET A 136 5.62 -11.45 18.05
C MET A 136 6.02 -12.90 18.33
N LYS A 137 5.33 -13.55 19.27
CA LYS A 137 5.55 -14.98 19.56
C LYS A 137 5.29 -15.88 18.36
N ARG A 138 4.19 -15.63 17.63
CA ARG A 138 3.87 -16.38 16.38
C ARG A 138 4.89 -16.19 15.29
N LEU A 139 5.49 -15.01 15.20
CA LEU A 139 6.51 -14.67 14.23
C LEU A 139 7.93 -15.06 14.66
N GLY A 140 8.11 -15.66 15.85
CA GLY A 140 9.41 -16.03 16.39
C GLY A 140 10.29 -14.83 16.74
N MET A 141 9.70 -13.66 17.00
CA MET A 141 10.40 -12.44 17.38
C MET A 141 10.69 -12.43 18.88
N ASP A 142 11.81 -11.81 19.26
CA ASP A 142 12.12 -11.58 20.68
C ASP A 142 11.09 -10.65 21.30
N SER A 143 10.57 -11.02 22.48
CA SER A 143 9.56 -10.26 23.22
C SER A 143 10.15 -9.20 24.16
N SER A 144 11.45 -8.93 24.08
CA SER A 144 12.18 -7.98 24.92
C SER A 144 12.05 -6.50 24.51
N PHE A 145 11.05 -6.16 23.70
CA PHE A 145 10.73 -4.77 23.29
C PHE A 145 9.87 -4.04 24.31
#